data_6c2de8e44fa2c3ab39071c10e4e55598
#
_entry.id   6c2de8e44fa2c3ab39071c10e4e55598
#
_cell.length_a   1.000
_cell.length_b   1.000
_cell.length_c   1.000
_cell.angle_alpha   90.00
_cell.angle_beta   90.00
_cell.angle_gamma   90.00
#
_symmetry.space_group_name_H-M   'P 1'
#
loop_
_entity.id
_entity.type
_entity.pdbx_description
1 polymer ?
#
loop_
_entity_poly.entity_id
_entity_poly.type
_entity_poly.pdbx_seq_one_letter_code
_entity_poly.pdbx_strand_id
1 'polypeptide(L)'
;MRLADKVAIVTGGASGMGLETVMRFAAEGAKVVIADFNEETGAAAVHAGTAQGFDVSFIKTDVASEADVEAMCEHALASYGRLDILFNNAGVGGAIGPLTETSVEDWDYTFDVLAKGVFLGIKHGALIMRKQGDGGSIINTASIAGLSGDAGPLVYSAAKAAVINLSKASAVELAEDRIRVNAICPGYIATPLTHTGDPEPIQRAFAKSQPWPDFGRGEHIAGTALFLASDDSEFVTGEAIVVDGGATAEGPGRSRRFPKMSAKNSRYAGVTKGTTGAANDLRKLDPTATPND
;
A
#
# COMPACT_ATOMS: atom_id res chain seq x y z
N MET A 1 23.04 0.20 2.95
CA MET A 1 21.81 0.44 3.71
C MET A 1 21.16 1.71 3.17
N ARG A 2 19.96 1.59 2.64
CA ARG A 2 19.24 2.71 1.95
C ARG A 2 18.63 3.70 2.93
N LEU A 3 18.44 3.31 4.20
CA LEU A 3 17.81 4.11 5.25
C LEU A 3 18.76 4.30 6.46
N ALA A 4 20.07 4.26 6.24
CA ALA A 4 21.06 4.48 7.31
C ALA A 4 20.78 5.83 8.01
N ASP A 5 20.77 5.82 9.34
CA ASP A 5 20.55 6.97 10.21
C ASP A 5 19.16 7.63 10.09
N LYS A 6 18.22 7.07 9.34
CA LYS A 6 16.84 7.54 9.23
C LYS A 6 15.99 7.01 10.38
N VAL A 7 15.01 7.81 10.77
CA VAL A 7 13.99 7.43 11.75
C VAL A 7 12.64 7.32 11.04
N ALA A 8 12.00 6.17 11.19
CA ALA A 8 10.72 5.87 10.57
C ALA A 8 9.64 5.58 11.60
N ILE A 9 8.42 5.99 11.35
CA ILE A 9 7.21 5.51 12.04
C ILE A 9 6.41 4.67 11.06
N VAL A 10 5.91 3.52 11.50
CA VAL A 10 4.99 2.67 10.74
C VAL A 10 3.74 2.43 11.56
N THR A 11 2.59 2.98 11.13
CA THR A 11 1.31 2.72 11.78
C THR A 11 0.73 1.38 11.33
N GLY A 12 0.05 0.64 12.22
CA GLY A 12 -0.31 -0.75 11.97
C GLY A 12 0.93 -1.63 11.78
N GLY A 13 2.02 -1.28 12.48
CA GLY A 13 3.35 -1.88 12.30
C GLY A 13 3.54 -3.23 12.99
N ALA A 14 2.56 -3.70 13.75
CA ALA A 14 2.67 -4.94 14.51
C ALA A 14 2.22 -6.20 13.74
N SER A 15 1.68 -6.05 12.53
CA SER A 15 1.21 -7.18 11.73
C SER A 15 1.23 -6.90 10.21
N GLY A 16 1.11 -7.97 9.41
CA GLY A 16 0.88 -7.90 7.97
C GLY A 16 1.88 -7.01 7.22
N MET A 17 1.38 -6.16 6.32
CA MET A 17 2.21 -5.26 5.49
C MET A 17 3.06 -4.29 6.34
N GLY A 18 2.50 -3.83 7.47
CA GLY A 18 3.20 -2.94 8.39
C GLY A 18 4.42 -3.61 9.01
N LEU A 19 4.26 -4.83 9.54
CA LEU A 19 5.36 -5.58 10.15
C LEU A 19 6.48 -5.90 9.13
N GLU A 20 6.11 -6.34 7.93
CA GLU A 20 7.09 -6.58 6.85
C GLU A 20 7.85 -5.29 6.50
N THR A 21 7.17 -4.14 6.53
CA THR A 21 7.80 -2.84 6.29
C THR A 21 8.73 -2.43 7.44
N VAL A 22 8.31 -2.63 8.70
CA VAL A 22 9.17 -2.40 9.88
C VAL A 22 10.48 -3.18 9.76
N MET A 23 10.37 -4.49 9.52
CA MET A 23 11.55 -5.35 9.40
C MET A 23 12.41 -4.97 8.20
N ARG A 24 11.81 -4.61 7.07
CA ARG A 24 12.53 -4.16 5.88
C ARG A 24 13.25 -2.84 6.09
N PHE A 25 12.60 -1.85 6.72
CA PHE A 25 13.22 -0.55 7.02
C PHE A 25 14.38 -0.70 8.00
N ALA A 26 14.18 -1.48 9.05
CA ALA A 26 15.22 -1.75 10.05
C ALA A 26 16.44 -2.49 9.44
N ALA A 27 16.20 -3.47 8.58
CA ALA A 27 17.28 -4.17 7.84
C ALA A 27 18.06 -3.24 6.90
N GLU A 28 17.45 -2.13 6.47
CA GLU A 28 18.12 -1.09 5.66
C GLU A 28 18.72 0.04 6.52
N GLY A 29 18.77 -0.14 7.84
CA GLY A 29 19.47 0.74 8.78
C GLY A 29 18.62 1.84 9.40
N ALA A 30 17.32 1.83 9.22
CA ALA A 30 16.43 2.75 9.92
C ALA A 30 16.21 2.34 11.38
N LYS A 31 16.04 3.33 12.25
CA LYS A 31 15.41 3.18 13.55
C LYS A 31 13.89 3.28 13.37
N VAL A 32 13.13 2.32 13.88
CA VAL A 32 11.70 2.24 13.53
C VAL A 32 10.82 2.25 14.77
N VAL A 33 9.88 3.19 14.80
CA VAL A 33 8.77 3.20 15.76
C VAL A 33 7.62 2.38 15.18
N ILE A 34 7.27 1.31 15.88
CA ILE A 34 6.10 0.49 15.62
C ILE A 34 4.92 1.14 16.34
N ALA A 35 3.99 1.73 15.60
CA ALA A 35 2.78 2.33 16.16
C ALA A 35 1.58 1.42 15.85
N ASP A 36 0.96 0.84 16.86
CA ASP A 36 -0.15 -0.09 16.68
C ASP A 36 -1.14 -0.01 17.85
N PHE A 37 -2.39 -0.34 17.59
CA PHE A 37 -3.43 -0.40 18.61
C PHE A 37 -3.24 -1.61 19.56
N ASN A 38 -2.69 -2.72 19.03
CA ASN A 38 -2.54 -3.98 19.76
C ASN A 38 -1.18 -4.07 20.46
N GLU A 39 -1.20 -3.99 21.80
CA GLU A 39 0.01 -4.02 22.63
C GLU A 39 0.72 -5.38 22.61
N GLU A 40 -0.03 -6.49 22.50
CA GLU A 40 0.54 -7.84 22.51
C GLU A 40 1.34 -8.10 21.24
N THR A 41 0.75 -7.83 20.07
CA THR A 41 1.44 -7.98 18.80
C THR A 41 2.55 -6.95 18.63
N GLY A 42 2.40 -5.74 19.20
CA GLY A 42 3.43 -4.71 19.25
C GLY A 42 4.66 -5.16 20.03
N ALA A 43 4.47 -5.72 21.23
CA ALA A 43 5.56 -6.27 22.03
C ALA A 43 6.26 -7.45 21.32
N ALA A 44 5.50 -8.32 20.66
CA ALA A 44 6.04 -9.43 19.87
C ALA A 44 6.88 -8.92 18.68
N ALA A 45 6.43 -7.86 18.01
CA ALA A 45 7.15 -7.25 16.89
C ALA A 45 8.48 -6.62 17.34
N VAL A 46 8.50 -5.92 18.49
CA VAL A 46 9.75 -5.41 19.08
C VAL A 46 10.69 -6.55 19.43
N HIS A 47 10.19 -7.61 20.06
CA HIS A 47 11.03 -8.77 20.40
C HIS A 47 11.64 -9.39 19.14
N ALA A 48 10.87 -9.57 18.09
CA ALA A 48 11.34 -10.14 16.82
C ALA A 48 12.38 -9.24 16.11
N GLY A 49 12.23 -7.93 16.17
CA GLY A 49 13.17 -6.96 15.60
C GLY A 49 14.47 -6.90 16.39
N THR A 50 14.39 -6.80 17.73
CA THR A 50 15.59 -6.75 18.61
C THR A 50 16.38 -8.05 18.57
N ALA A 51 15.73 -9.20 18.42
CA ALA A 51 16.40 -10.49 18.24
C ALA A 51 17.25 -10.56 16.95
N GLN A 52 16.95 -9.73 15.94
CA GLN A 52 17.71 -9.57 14.72
C GLN A 52 18.74 -8.43 14.82
N GLY A 53 18.87 -7.77 15.98
CA GLY A 53 19.78 -6.65 16.19
C GLY A 53 19.27 -5.31 15.65
N PHE A 54 17.98 -5.18 15.36
CA PHE A 54 17.36 -3.95 14.86
C PHE A 54 17.00 -2.99 16.00
N ASP A 55 17.09 -1.70 15.73
CA ASP A 55 16.68 -0.63 16.64
C ASP A 55 15.19 -0.30 16.39
N VAL A 56 14.33 -0.94 17.15
CA VAL A 56 12.88 -0.80 17.05
C VAL A 56 12.26 -0.51 18.42
N SER A 57 11.25 0.36 18.45
CA SER A 57 10.46 0.66 19.63
C SER A 57 8.97 0.54 19.33
N PHE A 58 8.15 0.48 20.35
CA PHE A 58 6.69 0.38 20.24
C PHE A 58 5.99 1.50 21.00
N ILE A 59 4.93 2.00 20.42
CA ILE A 59 3.96 2.87 21.08
C ILE A 59 2.54 2.44 20.70
N LYS A 60 1.68 2.29 21.74
CA LYS A 60 0.24 2.07 21.50
C LYS A 60 -0.36 3.31 20.85
N THR A 61 -1.06 3.13 19.74
CA THR A 61 -1.62 4.22 18.95
C THR A 61 -2.97 3.84 18.36
N ASP A 62 -4.01 4.59 18.69
CA ASP A 62 -5.23 4.64 17.91
C ASP A 62 -5.10 5.77 16.88
N VAL A 63 -5.00 5.41 15.60
CA VAL A 63 -4.84 6.41 14.52
C VAL A 63 -6.07 7.32 14.35
N ALA A 64 -7.23 6.94 14.88
CA ALA A 64 -8.42 7.77 14.90
C ALA A 64 -8.41 8.85 15.99
N SER A 65 -7.49 8.73 16.97
CA SER A 65 -7.25 9.68 18.07
C SER A 65 -6.12 10.65 17.72
N GLU A 66 -6.42 11.94 17.62
CA GLU A 66 -5.39 12.95 17.32
C GLU A 66 -4.30 12.98 18.40
N ALA A 67 -4.69 12.85 19.69
CA ALA A 67 -3.74 12.83 20.80
C ALA A 67 -2.75 11.66 20.70
N ASP A 68 -3.22 10.47 20.30
CA ASP A 68 -2.35 9.30 20.13
C ASP A 68 -1.39 9.48 18.96
N VAL A 69 -1.86 10.08 17.84
CA VAL A 69 -1.01 10.36 16.68
C VAL A 69 0.05 11.42 17.00
N GLU A 70 -0.29 12.45 17.77
CA GLU A 70 0.67 13.43 18.28
C GLU A 70 1.72 12.75 19.18
N ALA A 71 1.26 11.97 20.16
CA ALA A 71 2.14 11.21 21.06
C ALA A 71 3.06 10.23 20.31
N MET A 72 2.58 9.58 19.26
CA MET A 72 3.38 8.72 18.39
C MET A 72 4.53 9.50 17.73
N CYS A 73 4.25 10.69 17.21
CA CYS A 73 5.26 11.55 16.59
C CYS A 73 6.27 12.07 17.62
N GLU A 74 5.80 12.47 18.81
CA GLU A 74 6.66 12.88 19.92
C GLU A 74 7.54 11.73 20.43
N HIS A 75 7.03 10.49 20.44
CA HIS A 75 7.82 9.31 20.80
C HIS A 75 9.02 9.11 19.87
N ALA A 76 8.88 9.32 18.56
CA ALA A 76 10.00 9.25 17.63
C ALA A 76 11.07 10.31 17.94
N LEU A 77 10.66 11.54 18.26
CA LEU A 77 11.57 12.61 18.68
C LEU A 77 12.27 12.30 19.99
N ALA A 78 11.53 11.83 20.99
CA ALA A 78 12.08 11.52 22.31
C ALA A 78 13.06 10.34 22.26
N SER A 79 12.77 9.31 21.47
CA SER A 79 13.58 8.10 21.37
C SER A 79 14.78 8.25 20.44
N TYR A 80 14.64 9.00 19.34
CA TYR A 80 15.60 9.01 18.25
C TYR A 80 16.01 10.41 17.78
N GLY A 81 15.39 11.47 18.28
CA GLY A 81 15.76 12.85 18.03
C GLY A 81 15.26 13.44 16.70
N ARG A 82 14.61 12.66 15.83
CA ARG A 82 14.14 13.08 14.52
C ARG A 82 13.00 12.22 13.99
N LEU A 83 12.38 12.65 12.89
CA LEU A 83 11.45 11.87 12.07
C LEU A 83 11.72 12.14 10.59
N ASP A 84 12.09 11.11 9.83
CA ASP A 84 12.39 11.22 8.40
C ASP A 84 11.31 10.58 7.52
N ILE A 85 10.70 9.51 8.03
CA ILE A 85 9.76 8.68 7.27
C ILE A 85 8.52 8.40 8.12
N LEU A 86 7.35 8.64 7.54
CA LEU A 86 6.08 8.24 8.15
C LEU A 86 5.31 7.35 7.17
N PHE A 87 5.07 6.10 7.55
CA PHE A 87 4.21 5.20 6.79
C PHE A 87 2.86 5.05 7.49
N ASN A 88 1.86 5.78 7.01
CA ASN A 88 0.46 5.66 7.41
C ASN A 88 -0.13 4.40 6.79
N ASN A 89 0.04 3.27 7.47
CA ASN A 89 -0.36 1.96 6.98
C ASN A 89 -1.53 1.34 7.77
N ALA A 90 -1.77 1.78 9.00
CA ALA A 90 -2.88 1.27 9.81
C ALA A 90 -4.22 1.27 9.04
N GLY A 91 -4.97 0.20 9.16
CA GLY A 91 -6.24 0.07 8.48
C GLY A 91 -7.08 -1.10 8.94
N VAL A 92 -8.34 -1.03 8.61
CA VAL A 92 -9.38 -2.03 8.89
C VAL A 92 -10.18 -2.32 7.61
N GLY A 93 -10.95 -3.42 7.60
CA GLY A 93 -11.89 -3.70 6.51
C GLY A 93 -13.05 -2.70 6.45
N GLY A 94 -13.40 -2.11 7.59
CA GLY A 94 -14.47 -1.12 7.70
C GLY A 94 -15.87 -1.71 7.48
N ALA A 95 -16.82 -0.84 7.13
CA ALA A 95 -18.21 -1.20 6.87
C ALA A 95 -18.33 -2.15 5.67
N ILE A 96 -19.13 -3.19 5.84
CA ILE A 96 -19.49 -4.17 4.79
C ILE A 96 -20.99 -4.27 4.67
N GLY A 97 -21.48 -4.59 3.49
CA GLY A 97 -22.92 -4.79 3.23
C GLY A 97 -23.47 -3.86 2.15
N PRO A 98 -24.80 -3.94 1.87
CA PRO A 98 -25.46 -3.08 0.91
C PRO A 98 -25.44 -1.61 1.33
N LEU A 99 -25.35 -0.70 0.37
CA LEU A 99 -25.36 0.76 0.61
C LEU A 99 -26.52 1.21 1.51
N THR A 100 -27.71 0.67 1.27
CA THR A 100 -28.94 1.06 1.98
C THR A 100 -28.99 0.58 3.43
N GLU A 101 -28.13 -0.36 3.81
CA GLU A 101 -28.04 -0.94 5.15
C GLU A 101 -26.81 -0.42 5.94
N THR A 102 -25.96 0.38 5.31
CA THR A 102 -24.79 0.97 5.97
C THR A 102 -25.22 2.09 6.91
N SER A 103 -24.92 1.97 8.20
CA SER A 103 -25.18 3.00 9.18
C SER A 103 -24.21 4.18 9.06
N VAL A 104 -24.58 5.33 9.61
CA VAL A 104 -23.67 6.49 9.68
C VAL A 104 -22.50 6.19 10.62
N GLU A 105 -22.73 5.45 11.68
CA GLU A 105 -21.73 5.03 12.66
C GLU A 105 -20.66 4.12 12.02
N ASP A 106 -21.07 3.18 11.16
CA ASP A 106 -20.14 2.31 10.42
C ASP A 106 -19.34 3.11 9.38
N TRP A 107 -19.98 4.08 8.74
CA TRP A 107 -19.30 5.04 7.86
C TRP A 107 -18.26 5.84 8.63
N ASP A 108 -18.64 6.47 9.74
CA ASP A 108 -17.76 7.32 10.54
C ASP A 108 -16.56 6.52 11.07
N TYR A 109 -16.78 5.33 11.65
CA TYR A 109 -15.70 4.45 12.08
C TYR A 109 -14.73 4.12 10.94
N THR A 110 -15.25 3.81 9.76
CA THR A 110 -14.41 3.45 8.60
C THR A 110 -13.56 4.64 8.15
N PHE A 111 -14.16 5.82 8.04
CA PHE A 111 -13.43 7.03 7.67
C PHE A 111 -12.47 7.51 8.75
N ASP A 112 -12.83 7.37 10.02
CA ASP A 112 -11.98 7.75 11.14
C ASP A 112 -10.65 7.00 11.11
N VAL A 113 -10.68 5.69 10.91
CA VAL A 113 -9.46 4.91 10.84
C VAL A 113 -8.74 5.11 9.50
N LEU A 114 -9.45 5.00 8.36
CA LEU A 114 -8.82 4.88 7.04
C LEU A 114 -8.43 6.22 6.39
N ALA A 115 -9.16 7.29 6.68
CA ALA A 115 -8.95 8.60 6.05
C ALA A 115 -8.49 9.66 7.07
N LYS A 116 -9.21 9.83 8.19
CA LYS A 116 -8.83 10.79 9.24
C LYS A 116 -7.48 10.41 9.85
N GLY A 117 -7.22 9.12 10.14
CA GLY A 117 -5.93 8.67 10.67
C GLY A 117 -4.78 9.01 9.75
N VAL A 118 -4.95 8.87 8.43
CA VAL A 118 -3.95 9.28 7.44
C VAL A 118 -3.76 10.80 7.44
N PHE A 119 -4.84 11.57 7.50
CA PHE A 119 -4.77 13.03 7.61
C PHE A 119 -4.00 13.47 8.87
N LEU A 120 -4.30 12.89 10.02
CA LEU A 120 -3.63 13.19 11.28
C LEU A 120 -2.13 12.85 11.22
N GLY A 121 -1.78 11.69 10.64
CA GLY A 121 -0.39 11.32 10.41
C GLY A 121 0.34 12.32 9.52
N ILE A 122 -0.25 12.72 8.38
CA ILE A 122 0.34 13.76 7.51
C ILE A 122 0.53 15.07 8.29
N LYS A 123 -0.51 15.51 9.02
CA LYS A 123 -0.48 16.76 9.79
C LYS A 123 0.68 16.78 10.79
N HIS A 124 0.73 15.83 11.71
CA HIS A 124 1.72 15.81 12.80
C HIS A 124 3.12 15.43 12.30
N GLY A 125 3.24 14.52 11.34
CA GLY A 125 4.51 14.18 10.69
C GLY A 125 5.11 15.37 9.95
N ALA A 126 4.31 16.09 9.16
CA ALA A 126 4.77 17.27 8.44
C ALA A 126 5.19 18.40 9.38
N LEU A 127 4.49 18.62 10.50
CA LEU A 127 4.88 19.64 11.51
C LEU A 127 6.30 19.39 12.03
N ILE A 128 6.65 18.13 12.31
CA ILE A 128 7.99 17.77 12.77
C ILE A 128 9.00 17.94 11.64
N MET A 129 8.75 17.39 10.47
CA MET A 129 9.65 17.44 9.32
C MET A 129 9.94 18.89 8.88
N ARG A 130 8.92 19.77 8.88
CA ARG A 130 9.09 21.23 8.65
C ARG A 130 10.02 21.85 9.67
N LYS A 131 9.83 21.56 10.96
CA LYS A 131 10.66 22.10 12.04
C LYS A 131 12.11 21.64 11.94
N GLN A 132 12.35 20.42 11.45
CA GLN A 132 13.69 19.88 11.22
C GLN A 132 14.38 20.58 10.03
N GLY A 133 13.65 20.91 8.97
CA GLY A 133 14.16 21.58 7.78
C GLY A 133 14.91 20.69 6.79
N ASP A 134 14.96 19.37 7.04
CA ASP A 134 15.70 18.39 6.22
C ASP A 134 14.81 17.70 5.18
N GLY A 135 13.53 18.08 5.11
CA GLY A 135 12.53 17.36 4.30
C GLY A 135 12.06 16.06 4.95
N GLY A 136 11.48 15.16 4.15
CA GLY A 136 10.99 13.87 4.63
C GLY A 136 10.18 13.09 3.61
N SER A 137 9.74 11.89 3.98
CA SER A 137 8.88 11.05 3.16
C SER A 137 7.67 10.56 3.94
N ILE A 138 6.48 10.92 3.48
CA ILE A 138 5.20 10.44 4.00
C ILE A 138 4.61 9.48 2.97
N ILE A 139 4.28 8.29 3.40
CA ILE A 139 3.74 7.21 2.57
C ILE A 139 2.38 6.83 3.13
N ASN A 140 1.37 6.72 2.30
CA ASN A 140 0.01 6.42 2.73
C ASN A 140 -0.49 5.13 2.07
N THR A 141 -1.05 4.23 2.85
CA THR A 141 -1.69 3.02 2.31
C THR A 141 -3.09 3.34 1.82
N ALA A 142 -3.21 3.49 0.50
CA ALA A 142 -4.49 3.51 -0.20
C ALA A 142 -4.94 2.07 -0.55
N SER A 143 -5.49 1.84 -1.73
CA SER A 143 -5.90 0.54 -2.27
C SER A 143 -6.27 0.67 -3.74
N ILE A 144 -6.23 -0.44 -4.49
CA ILE A 144 -6.89 -0.52 -5.80
C ILE A 144 -8.41 -0.26 -5.69
N ALA A 145 -9.00 -0.48 -4.51
CA ALA A 145 -10.39 -0.14 -4.23
C ALA A 145 -10.66 1.37 -4.28
N GLY A 146 -9.66 2.22 -4.06
CA GLY A 146 -9.76 3.66 -4.28
C GLY A 146 -9.70 4.07 -5.75
N LEU A 147 -9.34 3.15 -6.64
CA LEU A 147 -9.25 3.36 -8.09
C LEU A 147 -10.40 2.71 -8.87
N SER A 148 -11.08 1.72 -8.26
CA SER A 148 -12.11 0.91 -8.92
C SER A 148 -13.25 0.61 -7.95
N GLY A 149 -14.50 0.79 -8.40
CA GLY A 149 -15.69 0.60 -7.59
C GLY A 149 -16.03 -0.86 -7.20
N ASP A 150 -15.35 -1.84 -7.80
CA ASP A 150 -15.62 -3.28 -7.58
C ASP A 150 -14.41 -4.02 -6.95
N ALA A 151 -13.44 -3.27 -6.42
CA ALA A 151 -12.24 -3.87 -5.85
C ALA A 151 -12.29 -3.98 -4.31
N GLY A 152 -13.35 -3.50 -3.66
CA GLY A 152 -13.53 -3.58 -2.21
C GLY A 152 -14.90 -3.10 -1.75
N PRO A 153 -15.20 -3.17 -0.44
CA PRO A 153 -16.44 -2.66 0.13
C PRO A 153 -16.63 -1.17 -0.18
N LEU A 154 -17.88 -0.72 -0.26
CA LEU A 154 -18.25 0.62 -0.71
C LEU A 154 -17.57 1.73 0.11
N VAL A 155 -17.75 1.71 1.44
CA VAL A 155 -17.22 2.77 2.32
C VAL A 155 -15.70 2.73 2.37
N TYR A 156 -15.12 1.52 2.40
CA TYR A 156 -13.68 1.32 2.29
C TYR A 156 -13.13 1.94 0.98
N SER A 157 -13.79 1.67 -0.15
CA SER A 157 -13.38 2.21 -1.46
C SER A 157 -13.42 3.73 -1.47
N ALA A 158 -14.47 4.34 -0.90
CA ALA A 158 -14.59 5.79 -0.77
C ALA A 158 -13.47 6.39 0.10
N ALA A 159 -13.19 5.78 1.26
CA ALA A 159 -12.11 6.22 2.15
C ALA A 159 -10.73 6.10 1.47
N LYS A 160 -10.47 5.00 0.74
CA LYS A 160 -9.19 4.81 0.02
C LYS A 160 -9.04 5.73 -1.18
N ALA A 161 -10.13 6.11 -1.85
CA ALA A 161 -10.13 7.17 -2.86
C ALA A 161 -9.80 8.55 -2.24
N ALA A 162 -10.34 8.85 -1.06
CA ALA A 162 -9.99 10.05 -0.31
C ALA A 162 -8.48 10.10 0.03
N VAL A 163 -7.89 8.99 0.47
CA VAL A 163 -6.44 8.89 0.76
C VAL A 163 -5.59 9.19 -0.48
N ILE A 164 -5.98 8.68 -1.65
CA ILE A 164 -5.26 8.96 -2.90
C ILE A 164 -5.23 10.46 -3.19
N ASN A 165 -6.38 11.13 -3.12
CA ASN A 165 -6.42 12.56 -3.42
C ASN A 165 -5.80 13.41 -2.31
N LEU A 166 -5.96 13.03 -1.04
CA LEU A 166 -5.30 13.67 0.09
C LEU A 166 -3.77 13.63 -0.07
N SER A 167 -3.22 12.50 -0.51
CA SER A 167 -1.78 12.36 -0.76
C SER A 167 -1.30 13.34 -1.85
N LYS A 168 -2.06 13.50 -2.93
CA LYS A 168 -1.75 14.46 -4.01
C LYS A 168 -1.79 15.90 -3.53
N ALA A 169 -2.85 16.28 -2.81
CA ALA A 169 -3.01 17.63 -2.31
C ALA A 169 -1.90 18.00 -1.30
N SER A 170 -1.61 17.09 -0.36
CA SER A 170 -0.54 17.28 0.62
C SER A 170 0.84 17.32 -0.03
N ALA A 171 1.09 16.54 -1.09
CA ALA A 171 2.34 16.59 -1.83
C ALA A 171 2.62 17.98 -2.44
N VAL A 172 1.59 18.61 -2.99
CA VAL A 172 1.71 19.95 -3.56
C VAL A 172 1.96 20.99 -2.46
N GLU A 173 1.23 20.91 -1.34
CA GLU A 173 1.37 21.85 -0.22
C GLU A 173 2.74 21.77 0.46
N LEU A 174 3.29 20.54 0.59
CA LEU A 174 4.50 20.27 1.36
C LEU A 174 5.79 20.26 0.50
N ALA A 175 5.68 20.50 -0.80
CA ALA A 175 6.80 20.42 -1.74
C ALA A 175 7.92 21.41 -1.42
N GLU A 176 7.58 22.65 -1.04
CA GLU A 176 8.57 23.68 -0.67
C GLU A 176 9.39 23.29 0.57
N ASP A 177 8.80 22.49 1.46
CA ASP A 177 9.46 21.93 2.64
C ASP A 177 10.31 20.67 2.31
N ARG A 178 10.39 20.28 1.04
CA ARG A 178 11.02 19.01 0.57
C ARG A 178 10.44 17.76 1.22
N ILE A 179 9.18 17.80 1.64
CA ILE A 179 8.45 16.67 2.17
C ILE A 179 7.69 16.02 1.02
N ARG A 180 8.04 14.80 0.67
CA ARG A 180 7.35 14.01 -0.34
C ARG A 180 6.17 13.27 0.27
N VAL A 181 5.03 13.25 -0.42
CA VAL A 181 3.84 12.52 0.01
C VAL A 181 3.36 11.64 -1.14
N ASN A 182 3.33 10.32 -0.94
CA ASN A 182 2.89 9.38 -1.95
C ASN A 182 1.92 8.36 -1.35
N ALA A 183 1.11 7.74 -2.18
CA ALA A 183 0.24 6.63 -1.81
C ALA A 183 0.74 5.32 -2.44
N ILE A 184 0.57 4.22 -1.73
CA ILE A 184 0.65 2.87 -2.29
C ILE A 184 -0.79 2.35 -2.43
N CYS A 185 -1.12 1.77 -3.57
CA CYS A 185 -2.40 1.13 -3.84
C CYS A 185 -2.22 -0.39 -3.94
N PRO A 186 -2.24 -1.12 -2.81
CA PRO A 186 -2.15 -2.57 -2.82
C PRO A 186 -3.35 -3.20 -3.55
N GLY A 187 -3.09 -4.33 -4.23
CA GLY A 187 -4.12 -5.24 -4.69
C GLY A 187 -4.48 -6.29 -3.64
N TYR A 188 -4.60 -7.52 -4.07
CA TYR A 188 -4.94 -8.67 -3.24
C TYR A 188 -3.71 -9.18 -2.47
N ILE A 189 -3.48 -8.64 -1.27
CA ILE A 189 -2.37 -8.97 -0.39
C ILE A 189 -2.86 -9.88 0.74
N ALA A 190 -2.31 -11.08 0.83
CA ALA A 190 -2.62 -12.01 1.91
C ALA A 190 -1.97 -11.53 3.22
N THR A 191 -2.80 -11.11 4.16
CA THR A 191 -2.40 -10.59 5.49
C THR A 191 -3.40 -11.08 6.54
N PRO A 192 -3.08 -10.97 7.84
CA PRO A 192 -4.05 -11.30 8.90
C PRO A 192 -5.39 -10.57 8.80
N LEU A 193 -5.45 -9.42 8.13
CA LEU A 193 -6.70 -8.70 7.86
C LEU A 193 -7.63 -9.45 6.89
N THR A 194 -7.08 -10.32 6.03
CA THR A 194 -7.83 -10.95 4.93
C THR A 194 -8.27 -12.39 5.22
N HIS A 195 -7.90 -12.95 6.38
CA HIS A 195 -8.28 -14.30 6.78
C HIS A 195 -8.44 -14.43 8.31
N THR A 196 -9.20 -15.44 8.74
CA THR A 196 -9.38 -15.81 10.16
C THR A 196 -8.75 -17.17 10.41
N GLY A 197 -7.43 -17.20 10.71
CA GLY A 197 -6.69 -18.43 10.98
C GLY A 197 -5.96 -18.96 9.75
N ASP A 198 -6.56 -19.92 8.98
CA ASP A 198 -5.90 -20.53 7.81
C ASP A 198 -5.79 -19.55 6.63
N PRO A 199 -4.57 -19.19 6.17
CA PRO A 199 -4.38 -18.30 5.04
C PRO A 199 -4.50 -18.98 3.66
N GLU A 200 -4.40 -20.32 3.57
CA GLU A 200 -4.34 -21.00 2.29
C GLU A 200 -5.54 -20.75 1.35
N PRO A 201 -6.81 -20.76 1.82
CA PRO A 201 -7.93 -20.50 0.93
C PRO A 201 -7.87 -19.14 0.28
N ILE A 202 -7.52 -18.10 1.05
CA ILE A 202 -7.43 -16.72 0.53
C ILE A 202 -6.22 -16.54 -0.40
N GLN A 203 -5.08 -17.18 -0.09
CA GLN A 203 -3.90 -17.15 -0.95
C GLN A 203 -4.21 -17.74 -2.33
N ARG A 204 -4.90 -18.89 -2.37
CA ARG A 204 -5.35 -19.54 -3.62
C ARG A 204 -6.36 -18.67 -4.38
N ALA A 205 -7.25 -17.98 -3.68
CA ALA A 205 -8.19 -17.06 -4.31
C ALA A 205 -7.46 -15.85 -4.92
N PHE A 206 -6.56 -15.24 -4.18
CA PHE A 206 -5.81 -14.06 -4.61
C PHE A 206 -4.88 -14.37 -5.79
N ALA A 207 -4.20 -15.52 -5.81
CA ALA A 207 -3.40 -15.94 -6.96
C ALA A 207 -4.19 -16.06 -8.27
N LYS A 208 -5.53 -16.25 -8.18
CA LYS A 208 -6.43 -16.33 -9.34
C LYS A 208 -7.07 -14.98 -9.68
N SER A 209 -6.94 -13.98 -8.82
CA SER A 209 -7.64 -12.70 -8.96
C SER A 209 -6.86 -11.66 -9.74
N GLN A 210 -5.63 -11.97 -10.15
CA GLN A 210 -4.72 -11.09 -10.88
C GLN A 210 -3.94 -11.85 -11.96
N PRO A 211 -3.33 -11.15 -12.94
CA PRO A 211 -2.50 -11.77 -13.98
C PRO A 211 -1.21 -12.42 -13.45
N TRP A 212 -0.59 -11.83 -12.40
CA TRP A 212 0.59 -12.41 -11.77
C TRP A 212 0.24 -13.76 -11.13
N PRO A 213 1.03 -14.83 -11.33
CA PRO A 213 0.64 -16.19 -10.93
C PRO A 213 0.64 -16.44 -9.42
N ASP A 214 1.38 -15.63 -8.65
CA ASP A 214 1.47 -15.77 -7.20
C ASP A 214 0.58 -14.73 -6.50
N PHE A 215 0.12 -15.03 -5.28
CA PHE A 215 -0.61 -14.07 -4.46
C PHE A 215 0.30 -12.94 -3.95
N GLY A 216 -0.30 -11.77 -3.69
CA GLY A 216 0.40 -10.64 -3.08
C GLY A 216 0.78 -10.93 -1.62
N ARG A 217 2.00 -10.55 -1.23
CA ARG A 217 2.52 -10.67 0.14
C ARG A 217 2.93 -9.31 0.68
N GLY A 218 3.03 -9.20 2.00
CA GLY A 218 3.45 -7.97 2.69
C GLY A 218 4.79 -7.44 2.18
N GLU A 219 5.74 -8.32 1.86
CA GLU A 219 7.07 -7.96 1.36
C GLU A 219 7.02 -7.19 0.03
N HIS A 220 6.02 -7.42 -0.81
CA HIS A 220 5.85 -6.66 -2.06
C HIS A 220 5.52 -5.19 -1.77
N ILE A 221 4.71 -4.95 -0.73
CA ILE A 221 4.39 -3.60 -0.26
C ILE A 221 5.58 -2.97 0.44
N ALA A 222 6.27 -3.71 1.31
CA ALA A 222 7.48 -3.25 1.99
C ALA A 222 8.58 -2.83 1.01
N GLY A 223 8.73 -3.53 -0.12
CA GLY A 223 9.66 -3.16 -1.19
C GLY A 223 9.33 -1.80 -1.82
N THR A 224 8.06 -1.54 -2.09
CA THR A 224 7.60 -0.25 -2.63
C THR A 224 7.70 0.86 -1.57
N ALA A 225 7.36 0.56 -0.32
CA ALA A 225 7.51 1.49 0.78
C ALA A 225 8.99 1.88 0.98
N LEU A 226 9.92 0.92 0.89
CA LEU A 226 11.36 1.19 0.94
C LEU A 226 11.82 2.10 -0.19
N PHE A 227 11.37 1.88 -1.43
CA PHE A 227 11.65 2.78 -2.55
C PHE A 227 11.18 4.20 -2.24
N LEU A 228 9.93 4.37 -1.80
CA LEU A 228 9.36 5.68 -1.47
C LEU A 228 10.01 6.34 -0.24
N ALA A 229 10.50 5.55 0.70
CA ALA A 229 11.20 6.04 1.89
C ALA A 229 12.63 6.52 1.61
N SER A 230 13.27 5.99 0.58
CA SER A 230 14.68 6.25 0.25
C SER A 230 14.87 7.40 -0.74
N ASP A 231 16.13 7.82 -0.91
CA ASP A 231 16.53 8.85 -1.86
C ASP A 231 16.36 8.39 -3.34
N ASP A 232 16.17 7.08 -3.60
CA ASP A 232 15.85 6.58 -4.94
C ASP A 232 14.54 7.16 -5.51
N SER A 233 13.70 7.72 -4.64
CA SER A 233 12.45 8.38 -5.01
C SER A 233 12.46 9.90 -4.74
N GLU A 234 13.63 10.54 -4.73
CA GLU A 234 13.79 11.97 -4.41
C GLU A 234 12.88 12.87 -5.24
N PHE A 235 12.60 12.51 -6.48
CA PHE A 235 11.74 13.30 -7.40
C PHE A 235 10.34 12.70 -7.59
N VAL A 236 9.90 11.80 -6.69
CA VAL A 236 8.58 11.15 -6.73
C VAL A 236 7.73 11.68 -5.58
N THR A 237 6.75 12.52 -5.90
CA THR A 237 5.77 13.04 -4.94
C THR A 237 4.40 13.21 -5.60
N GLY A 238 3.32 13.01 -4.84
CA GLY A 238 1.95 13.08 -5.32
C GLY A 238 1.48 11.85 -6.11
N GLU A 239 2.25 10.78 -6.12
CA GLU A 239 1.93 9.57 -6.88
C GLU A 239 1.10 8.57 -6.08
N ALA A 240 0.28 7.79 -6.80
CA ALA A 240 -0.45 6.64 -6.29
C ALA A 240 0.07 5.39 -6.99
N ILE A 241 1.04 4.72 -6.37
CA ILE A 241 1.73 3.58 -6.96
C ILE A 241 0.92 2.30 -6.74
N VAL A 242 0.50 1.69 -7.84
CA VAL A 242 -0.25 0.43 -7.82
C VAL A 242 0.70 -0.76 -7.64
N VAL A 243 0.38 -1.64 -6.67
CA VAL A 243 1.13 -2.87 -6.37
C VAL A 243 0.13 -4.02 -6.25
N ASP A 244 -0.29 -4.57 -7.38
CA ASP A 244 -1.48 -5.43 -7.46
C ASP A 244 -1.34 -6.66 -8.37
N GLY A 245 -0.14 -6.99 -8.80
CA GLY A 245 0.08 -8.11 -9.71
C GLY A 245 -0.63 -7.96 -11.08
N GLY A 246 -0.95 -6.73 -11.47
CA GLY A 246 -1.60 -6.42 -12.74
C GLY A 246 -3.13 -6.51 -12.70
N ALA A 247 -3.75 -6.62 -11.51
CA ALA A 247 -5.20 -6.74 -11.39
C ALA A 247 -5.94 -5.56 -12.04
N THR A 248 -5.51 -4.32 -11.79
CA THR A 248 -6.10 -3.13 -12.41
C THR A 248 -5.68 -2.95 -13.87
N ALA A 249 -4.47 -3.38 -14.24
CA ALA A 249 -3.97 -3.29 -15.62
C ALA A 249 -4.71 -4.24 -16.56
N GLU A 250 -5.29 -5.34 -16.05
CA GLU A 250 -6.10 -6.26 -16.88
C GLU A 250 -7.38 -5.59 -17.41
N GLY A 251 -7.84 -4.51 -16.80
CA GLY A 251 -9.04 -3.78 -17.19
C GLY A 251 -10.31 -4.65 -17.09
N PRO A 252 -11.18 -4.67 -18.13
CA PRO A 252 -12.45 -5.40 -18.05
C PRO A 252 -12.33 -6.93 -18.05
N GLY A 253 -11.16 -7.48 -17.76
CA GLY A 253 -10.93 -8.94 -17.67
C GLY A 253 -11.20 -9.69 -18.97
N ARG A 254 -10.86 -9.11 -20.11
CA ARG A 254 -11.14 -9.67 -21.43
C ARG A 254 -10.55 -11.08 -21.60
N SER A 255 -9.35 -11.30 -21.09
CA SER A 255 -8.67 -12.59 -21.13
C SER A 255 -9.40 -13.69 -20.35
N ARG A 256 -10.04 -13.32 -19.24
CA ARG A 256 -10.85 -14.25 -18.42
C ARG A 256 -12.24 -14.48 -18.99
N ARG A 257 -12.92 -13.40 -19.43
CA ARG A 257 -14.27 -13.46 -20.00
C ARG A 257 -14.28 -14.07 -21.40
N PHE A 258 -13.24 -13.80 -22.17
CA PHE A 258 -13.11 -14.27 -23.56
C PHE A 258 -11.72 -14.87 -23.80
N PRO A 259 -11.41 -16.07 -23.23
CA PRO A 259 -10.06 -16.66 -23.31
C PRO A 259 -9.53 -16.81 -24.74
N LYS A 260 -10.43 -17.10 -25.69
CA LYS A 260 -10.05 -17.24 -27.13
C LYS A 260 -9.64 -15.92 -27.78
N MET A 261 -9.98 -14.78 -27.19
CA MET A 261 -9.65 -13.42 -27.68
C MET A 261 -8.43 -12.83 -26.96
N SER A 262 -7.87 -13.54 -25.99
CA SER A 262 -6.64 -13.13 -25.32
C SER A 262 -5.46 -13.23 -26.28
N ALA A 263 -4.57 -12.24 -26.27
CA ALA A 263 -3.33 -12.29 -27.04
C ALA A 263 -2.49 -13.54 -26.69
N LYS A 264 -2.46 -13.93 -25.40
CA LYS A 264 -1.77 -15.13 -24.90
C LYS A 264 -2.31 -16.44 -25.50
N ASN A 265 -3.61 -16.48 -25.83
CA ASN A 265 -4.29 -17.65 -26.38
C ASN A 265 -4.64 -17.48 -27.85
N SER A 266 -4.19 -16.39 -28.50
CA SER A 266 -4.42 -16.18 -29.91
C SER A 266 -3.69 -17.24 -30.73
N ARG A 267 -4.40 -17.83 -31.69
CA ARG A 267 -3.82 -18.78 -32.65
C ARG A 267 -3.41 -18.11 -33.96
N TYR A 268 -3.50 -16.79 -34.02
CA TYR A 268 -3.19 -16.01 -35.21
C TYR A 268 -2.34 -14.80 -34.82
N ALA A 269 -1.36 -14.49 -35.66
CA ALA A 269 -0.58 -13.27 -35.58
C ALA A 269 -0.59 -12.58 -36.97
N GLY A 270 -0.48 -11.26 -36.95
CA GLY A 270 -0.49 -10.45 -38.16
C GLY A 270 -1.39 -9.23 -37.98
N VAL A 271 -1.75 -8.63 -39.11
CA VAL A 271 -2.48 -7.38 -39.13
C VAL A 271 -3.86 -7.56 -39.79
N THR A 272 -4.88 -7.09 -39.06
CA THR A 272 -6.23 -6.90 -39.62
C THR A 272 -6.32 -5.50 -40.21
N LYS A 273 -6.77 -5.37 -41.48
CA LYS A 273 -6.82 -4.08 -42.16
C LYS A 273 -8.20 -3.43 -42.15
N GLY A 274 -9.10 -3.95 -41.29
CA GLY A 274 -10.43 -3.39 -41.06
C GLY A 274 -11.24 -3.26 -42.36
N THR A 275 -11.85 -2.10 -42.56
CA THR A 275 -12.71 -1.80 -43.73
C THR A 275 -11.98 -1.09 -44.86
N THR A 276 -10.66 -1.15 -44.89
CA THR A 276 -9.85 -0.48 -45.92
C THR A 276 -9.95 -1.11 -47.34
N GLY A 277 -10.62 -2.26 -47.44
CA GLY A 277 -10.66 -3.05 -48.67
C GLY A 277 -9.40 -3.88 -48.95
N ALA A 278 -8.35 -3.73 -48.16
CA ALA A 278 -7.15 -4.55 -48.22
C ALA A 278 -7.34 -5.88 -47.52
N ALA A 279 -6.75 -6.95 -48.04
CA ALA A 279 -6.78 -8.27 -47.39
C ALA A 279 -6.04 -8.26 -46.04
N ASN A 280 -6.57 -9.00 -45.06
CA ASN A 280 -5.89 -9.20 -43.81
C ASN A 280 -4.61 -10.01 -43.99
N ASP A 281 -3.58 -9.64 -43.23
CA ASP A 281 -2.30 -10.35 -43.21
C ASP A 281 -2.18 -11.11 -41.86
N LEU A 282 -2.86 -12.26 -41.80
CA LEU A 282 -2.91 -13.11 -40.63
C LEU A 282 -2.31 -14.48 -40.93
N ARG A 283 -1.36 -14.90 -40.09
CA ARG A 283 -0.82 -16.25 -40.12
C ARG A 283 -1.30 -17.04 -38.88
N LYS A 284 -1.54 -18.31 -39.07
CA LYS A 284 -1.85 -19.23 -37.94
C LYS A 284 -0.56 -19.57 -37.21
N LEU A 285 -0.59 -19.43 -35.88
CA LEU A 285 0.53 -19.81 -35.00
C LEU A 285 0.46 -21.32 -34.74
N ASP A 286 1.61 -21.97 -34.70
CA ASP A 286 1.73 -23.33 -34.20
C ASP A 286 1.67 -23.30 -32.67
N PRO A 287 0.69 -23.99 -32.04
CA PRO A 287 0.57 -24.01 -30.59
C PRO A 287 1.70 -24.80 -29.91
N THR A 288 2.53 -25.52 -30.66
CA THR A 288 3.64 -26.34 -30.17
C THR A 288 5.01 -25.67 -30.35
N ALA A 289 5.09 -24.59 -31.12
CA ALA A 289 6.34 -23.85 -31.30
C ALA A 289 6.72 -23.14 -30.01
N THR A 290 7.94 -23.36 -29.54
CA THR A 290 8.54 -22.60 -28.45
C THR A 290 8.99 -21.22 -28.95
N PRO A 291 9.02 -20.17 -28.09
CA PRO A 291 9.33 -18.80 -28.49
C PRO A 291 10.73 -18.56 -29.09
N ASN A 292 11.53 -19.58 -29.31
CA ASN A 292 12.93 -19.51 -29.77
C ASN A 292 13.25 -20.43 -31.00
N ASP A 293 12.24 -20.90 -31.74
CA ASP A 293 12.44 -21.59 -33.03
C ASP A 293 12.23 -20.66 -34.22
#